data_4a2e29658a4fc9e194fc273381a2505e
#
_entry.id   4a2e29658a4fc9e194fc273381a2505e
#
_cell.length_a   1.000
_cell.length_b   1.000
_cell.length_c   1.000
_cell.angle_alpha   90.00
_cell.angle_beta   90.00
_cell.angle_gamma   90.00
#
_symmetry.space_group_name_H-M   'P 1'
#
loop_
_entity.id
_entity.type
_entity.pdbx_description
1 polymer ?
#
loop_
_entity_poly.entity_id
_entity_poly.type
_entity_poly.pdbx_seq_one_letter_code
_entity_poly.pdbx_strand_id
1 'polypeptide(L)'
;MQFKLIKNLKKIIFLFLLIFPNKLNASFFEDLTSQIVENPKRLSYGVSVTDVNKDGNFDFVVTGFGYLNLALSYKDGKLINIVNENIFSDEFRRTIGVAACDIDKDGYEEIYFLNTDTYSGTKKYSDRLIDFDGNKFLDLFEVEKNKKDLNLTAGRSVACVDRKGDGTYGVYVANYGGPTRFYEYSDDVIVDKSVQLNLAKVTGGRAVVAGHIISNKMDIFAANERGANFLYKNNNGKFLDVAYEYRVEDVLQNGRGTALSDIYYSCLLYTSDAADERHC
;
A
#
# COMPACT_ATOMS: atom_id res chain seq x y z
N MET A 1 63.28 -13.92 -29.68
CA MET A 1 63.09 -14.23 -28.25
C MET A 1 61.90 -13.44 -27.63
N GLN A 2 61.71 -12.21 -28.00
CA GLN A 2 60.58 -11.35 -27.45
C GLN A 2 59.16 -11.83 -27.78
N PHE A 3 58.87 -12.39 -28.95
CA PHE A 3 57.52 -12.86 -29.33
C PHE A 3 57.00 -14.03 -28.50
N LYS A 4 57.92 -14.89 -27.98
CA LYS A 4 57.56 -16.05 -27.15
C LYS A 4 57.16 -15.62 -25.72
N LEU A 5 57.76 -14.53 -25.22
CA LEU A 5 57.50 -13.97 -23.89
C LEU A 5 56.12 -13.34 -23.82
N ILE A 6 55.73 -12.58 -24.84
CA ILE A 6 54.43 -11.90 -24.92
C ILE A 6 53.27 -12.92 -25.02
N LYS A 7 53.47 -14.03 -25.75
CA LYS A 7 52.46 -15.08 -25.89
C LYS A 7 52.25 -15.86 -24.60
N ASN A 8 53.27 -16.05 -23.80
CA ASN A 8 53.16 -16.68 -22.47
C ASN A 8 52.57 -15.72 -21.44
N LEU A 9 52.84 -14.43 -21.50
CA LEU A 9 52.26 -13.43 -20.62
C LEU A 9 50.75 -13.31 -20.82
N LYS A 10 50.27 -13.33 -22.08
CA LYS A 10 48.84 -13.35 -22.40
C LYS A 10 48.14 -14.60 -21.88
N LYS A 11 48.78 -15.77 -21.93
CA LYS A 11 48.23 -17.01 -21.36
C LYS A 11 48.17 -16.98 -19.84
N ILE A 12 49.15 -16.41 -19.17
CA ILE A 12 49.18 -16.27 -17.71
C ILE A 12 48.09 -15.27 -17.25
N ILE A 13 47.90 -14.14 -17.94
CA ILE A 13 46.84 -13.18 -17.64
C ILE A 13 45.46 -13.80 -17.87
N PHE A 14 45.26 -14.58 -18.92
CA PHE A 14 44.01 -15.29 -19.18
C PHE A 14 43.71 -16.37 -18.14
N LEU A 15 44.76 -17.09 -17.68
CA LEU A 15 44.64 -18.09 -16.62
C LEU A 15 44.35 -17.43 -15.26
N PHE A 16 44.92 -16.27 -14.97
CA PHE A 16 44.62 -15.49 -13.75
C PHE A 16 43.18 -14.97 -13.73
N LEU A 17 42.61 -14.57 -14.87
CA LEU A 17 41.20 -14.18 -15.02
C LEU A 17 40.23 -15.36 -14.85
N LEU A 18 40.68 -16.61 -15.13
CA LEU A 18 39.85 -17.82 -14.93
C LEU A 18 39.94 -18.39 -13.50
N ILE A 19 41.01 -18.09 -12.74
CA ILE A 19 41.23 -18.63 -11.39
C ILE A 19 40.60 -17.74 -10.31
N PHE A 20 40.40 -16.46 -10.60
CA PHE A 20 39.62 -15.57 -9.76
C PHE A 20 38.28 -15.28 -10.43
N PRO A 21 37.25 -16.11 -10.24
CA PRO A 21 35.89 -15.67 -10.51
C PRO A 21 35.65 -14.52 -9.54
N ASN A 22 35.80 -13.28 -10.03
CA ASN A 22 35.22 -12.15 -9.36
C ASN A 22 33.73 -12.48 -9.23
N LYS A 23 33.34 -13.03 -8.10
CA LYS A 23 31.94 -12.97 -7.67
C LYS A 23 31.67 -11.48 -7.44
N LEU A 24 31.38 -10.77 -8.52
CA LEU A 24 30.62 -9.56 -8.46
C LEU A 24 29.23 -9.98 -7.93
N ASN A 25 29.17 -10.24 -6.63
CA ASN A 25 27.90 -10.20 -5.92
C ASN A 25 27.50 -8.72 -5.87
N ALA A 26 27.01 -8.21 -6.96
CA ALA A 26 26.21 -7.00 -6.94
C ALA A 26 24.89 -7.40 -6.27
N SER A 27 24.90 -7.48 -4.95
CA SER A 27 23.68 -7.48 -4.17
C SER A 27 23.14 -6.05 -4.23
N PHE A 28 22.12 -5.82 -5.04
CA PHE A 28 21.41 -4.54 -5.05
C PHE A 28 20.61 -4.31 -3.77
N PHE A 29 20.44 -5.36 -2.97
CA PHE A 29 19.69 -5.33 -1.72
C PHE A 29 20.55 -5.91 -0.60
N GLU A 30 20.48 -5.29 0.56
CA GLU A 30 21.06 -5.76 1.80
C GLU A 30 19.93 -6.22 2.74
N ASP A 31 20.13 -7.36 3.40
CA ASP A 31 19.21 -7.84 4.43
C ASP A 31 19.49 -7.11 5.76
N LEU A 32 18.58 -6.20 6.12
CA LEU A 32 18.63 -5.41 7.35
C LEU A 32 17.78 -5.99 8.47
N THR A 33 17.31 -7.24 8.36
CA THR A 33 16.45 -7.89 9.36
C THR A 33 17.04 -7.86 10.77
N SER A 34 18.39 -7.94 10.86
CA SER A 34 19.10 -7.85 12.15
C SER A 34 19.00 -6.48 12.84
N GLN A 35 18.62 -5.45 12.12
CA GLN A 35 18.43 -4.09 12.67
C GLN A 35 17.05 -3.89 13.31
N ILE A 36 16.09 -4.80 13.08
CA ILE A 36 14.77 -4.74 13.70
C ILE A 36 14.89 -5.21 15.14
N VAL A 37 14.64 -4.29 16.08
CA VAL A 37 14.63 -4.60 17.50
C VAL A 37 13.35 -5.38 17.83
N GLU A 38 13.49 -6.47 18.59
CA GLU A 38 12.37 -7.32 18.97
C GLU A 38 11.52 -7.78 17.78
N ASN A 39 12.17 -8.51 16.85
CA ASN A 39 11.50 -9.06 15.66
C ASN A 39 11.08 -10.54 15.87
N PRO A 40 10.00 -10.82 16.62
CA PRO A 40 9.50 -12.18 16.79
C PRO A 40 8.85 -12.69 15.49
N LYS A 41 8.80 -14.00 15.33
CA LYS A 41 8.06 -14.63 14.22
C LYS A 41 6.59 -14.25 14.32
N ARG A 42 6.03 -13.69 13.23
CA ARG A 42 4.66 -13.19 13.16
C ARG A 42 4.09 -13.29 11.75
N LEU A 43 2.76 -13.22 11.63
CA LEU A 43 2.10 -13.06 10.34
C LEU A 43 1.85 -11.57 10.09
N SER A 44 2.31 -11.06 8.95
CA SER A 44 2.10 -9.70 8.49
C SER A 44 1.77 -9.72 7.01
N TYR A 45 0.78 -8.93 6.58
CA TYR A 45 0.30 -8.91 5.20
C TYR A 45 0.41 -7.53 4.55
N GLY A 46 0.48 -6.47 5.34
CA GLY A 46 0.52 -5.10 4.84
C GLY A 46 1.62 -4.28 5.50
N VAL A 47 2.16 -3.36 4.71
CA VAL A 47 3.07 -2.31 5.17
C VAL A 47 2.70 -1.00 4.50
N SER A 48 2.79 0.09 5.24
CA SER A 48 2.72 1.46 4.75
C SER A 48 3.88 2.27 5.29
N VAL A 49 4.20 3.37 4.64
CA VAL A 49 5.26 4.29 5.07
C VAL A 49 4.62 5.65 5.28
N THR A 50 4.77 6.19 6.48
CA THR A 50 4.26 7.51 6.86
C THR A 50 5.01 8.03 8.09
N ASP A 51 4.95 9.32 8.37
CA ASP A 51 5.45 9.92 9.61
C ASP A 51 4.40 9.76 10.72
N VAL A 52 4.49 8.64 11.45
CA VAL A 52 3.46 8.23 12.42
C VAL A 52 3.37 9.18 13.63
N ASN A 53 4.47 9.78 14.01
CA ASN A 53 4.58 10.60 15.23
C ASN A 53 4.81 12.08 14.95
N LYS A 54 4.73 12.50 13.70
CA LYS A 54 4.93 13.89 13.24
C LYS A 54 6.32 14.45 13.61
N ASP A 55 7.38 13.58 13.56
CA ASP A 55 8.76 14.00 13.86
C ASP A 55 9.57 14.40 12.60
N GLY A 56 8.97 14.33 11.42
CA GLY A 56 9.56 14.67 10.14
C GLY A 56 10.33 13.51 9.49
N ASN A 57 10.30 12.31 10.06
CA ASN A 57 10.92 11.11 9.51
C ASN A 57 9.85 10.08 9.16
N PHE A 58 10.08 9.32 8.09
CA PHE A 58 9.18 8.23 7.74
C PHE A 58 9.41 7.01 8.62
N ASP A 59 8.29 6.41 9.03
CA ASP A 59 8.20 5.16 9.78
C ASP A 59 7.56 4.07 8.93
N PHE A 60 7.77 2.81 9.30
CA PHE A 60 7.12 1.66 8.68
C PHE A 60 5.97 1.17 9.56
N VAL A 61 4.74 1.31 9.09
CA VAL A 61 3.57 0.73 9.73
C VAL A 61 3.38 -0.69 9.22
N VAL A 62 3.52 -1.68 10.10
CA VAL A 62 3.47 -3.11 9.75
C VAL A 62 2.27 -3.77 10.42
N THR A 63 1.40 -4.38 9.61
CA THR A 63 0.18 -5.02 10.14
C THR A 63 0.48 -6.34 10.87
N GLY A 64 -0.35 -6.66 11.87
CA GLY A 64 -0.32 -7.92 12.59
C GLY A 64 -1.60 -8.74 12.39
N PHE A 65 -1.49 -9.93 11.80
CA PHE A 65 -2.61 -10.84 11.68
C PHE A 65 -2.66 -11.78 12.88
N GLY A 66 -3.44 -11.41 13.88
CA GLY A 66 -3.44 -12.06 15.19
C GLY A 66 -2.21 -11.71 16.04
N TYR A 67 -1.58 -10.60 15.72
CA TYR A 67 -0.45 -10.01 16.42
C TYR A 67 -0.64 -8.49 16.48
N LEU A 68 0.14 -7.81 17.31
CA LEU A 68 0.12 -6.34 17.38
C LEU A 68 0.54 -5.73 16.04
N ASN A 69 -0.09 -4.63 15.64
CA ASN A 69 0.47 -3.76 14.61
C ASN A 69 1.70 -3.05 15.17
N LEU A 70 2.65 -2.72 14.31
CA LEU A 70 3.87 -2.00 14.70
C LEU A 70 4.00 -0.71 13.91
N ALA A 71 4.62 0.30 14.52
CA ALA A 71 5.22 1.41 13.80
C ALA A 71 6.72 1.40 14.11
N LEU A 72 7.51 1.13 13.07
CA LEU A 72 8.96 0.96 13.18
C LEU A 72 9.65 2.23 12.68
N SER A 73 10.26 2.97 13.60
CA SER A 73 11.08 4.13 13.30
C SER A 73 12.56 3.76 13.22
N TYR A 74 13.28 4.36 12.28
CA TYR A 74 14.72 4.15 12.15
C TYR A 74 15.48 5.12 13.03
N LYS A 75 16.16 4.61 14.08
CA LYS A 75 16.97 5.37 15.03
C LYS A 75 18.28 4.69 15.29
N ASP A 76 19.41 5.41 15.13
CA ASP A 76 20.75 4.92 15.42
C ASP A 76 21.11 3.57 14.79
N GLY A 77 20.73 3.35 13.52
CA GLY A 77 21.00 2.11 12.80
C GLY A 77 20.06 0.96 13.16
N LYS A 78 18.94 1.22 13.84
CA LYS A 78 17.95 0.22 14.27
C LYS A 78 16.54 0.64 13.94
N LEU A 79 15.68 -0.34 13.67
CA LEU A 79 14.24 -0.18 13.55
C LEU A 79 13.59 -0.52 14.91
N ILE A 80 12.96 0.48 15.54
CA ILE A 80 12.41 0.39 16.88
C ILE A 80 10.91 0.64 16.81
N ASN A 81 10.11 -0.21 17.45
CA ASN A 81 8.67 0.06 17.57
C ASN A 81 8.42 1.26 18.49
N ILE A 82 7.78 2.29 17.94
CA ILE A 82 7.51 3.55 18.64
C ILE A 82 6.10 3.64 19.24
N VAL A 83 5.24 2.63 18.99
CA VAL A 83 3.85 2.61 19.48
C VAL A 83 3.61 1.43 20.39
N ASN A 84 3.04 1.70 21.56
CA ASN A 84 2.68 0.72 22.58
C ASN A 84 1.20 0.83 23.00
N GLU A 85 0.42 1.65 22.29
CA GLU A 85 -0.98 1.90 22.60
C GLU A 85 -1.90 0.84 22.00
N ASN A 86 -2.87 0.36 22.79
CA ASN A 86 -3.85 -0.64 22.36
C ASN A 86 -4.66 -0.20 21.14
N ILE A 87 -4.93 1.10 21.00
CA ILE A 87 -5.68 1.65 19.88
C ILE A 87 -4.94 1.44 18.54
N PHE A 88 -3.61 1.49 18.55
CA PHE A 88 -2.77 1.26 17.36
C PHE A 88 -2.49 -0.23 17.17
N SER A 89 -2.21 -0.96 18.24
CA SER A 89 -1.60 -2.29 18.20
C SER A 89 -2.57 -3.46 18.41
N ASP A 90 -3.86 -3.27 18.20
CA ASP A 90 -4.94 -4.23 18.47
C ASP A 90 -4.81 -5.55 17.68
N GLU A 91 -4.38 -6.65 18.35
CA GLU A 91 -4.16 -7.96 17.73
C GLU A 91 -5.46 -8.72 17.39
N PHE A 92 -6.54 -8.45 18.14
CA PHE A 92 -7.80 -9.19 17.98
C PHE A 92 -8.51 -8.89 16.65
N ARG A 93 -8.24 -7.75 16.05
CA ARG A 93 -8.87 -7.32 14.80
C ARG A 93 -8.30 -8.01 13.56
N ARG A 94 -7.13 -8.67 13.67
CA ARG A 94 -6.45 -9.36 12.56
C ARG A 94 -6.29 -8.47 11.35
N THR A 95 -5.44 -7.48 11.47
CA THR A 95 -5.19 -6.49 10.42
C THR A 95 -4.51 -7.15 9.23
N ILE A 96 -5.09 -7.00 8.03
CA ILE A 96 -4.61 -7.59 6.78
C ILE A 96 -4.04 -6.57 5.79
N GLY A 97 -4.45 -5.32 5.90
CA GLY A 97 -4.00 -4.24 5.03
C GLY A 97 -3.85 -2.94 5.81
N VAL A 98 -3.04 -2.05 5.28
CA VAL A 98 -2.83 -0.70 5.82
C VAL A 98 -2.56 0.26 4.67
N ALA A 99 -3.08 1.47 4.79
CA ALA A 99 -2.76 2.60 3.92
C ALA A 99 -2.68 3.86 4.78
N ALA A 100 -1.82 4.79 4.40
CA ALA A 100 -1.70 6.09 5.05
C ALA A 100 -1.89 7.18 4.00
N CYS A 101 -2.72 8.16 4.29
CA CYS A 101 -2.98 9.31 3.44
C CYS A 101 -3.71 10.43 4.20
N ASP A 102 -3.42 11.64 3.83
CA ASP A 102 -4.03 12.87 4.36
C ASP A 102 -5.48 12.98 3.86
N ILE A 103 -6.44 12.60 4.69
CA ILE A 103 -7.86 12.58 4.34
C ILE A 103 -8.59 13.86 4.75
N ASP A 104 -8.09 14.60 5.73
CA ASP A 104 -8.71 15.82 6.25
C ASP A 104 -7.97 17.09 5.83
N LYS A 105 -6.82 16.93 5.15
CA LYS A 105 -6.01 17.99 4.58
C LYS A 105 -5.31 18.85 5.63
N ASP A 106 -4.91 18.24 6.73
CA ASP A 106 -4.12 18.90 7.76
C ASP A 106 -2.60 18.86 7.47
N GLY A 107 -2.18 18.13 6.43
CA GLY A 107 -0.80 17.95 5.99
C GLY A 107 -0.11 16.74 6.63
N TYR A 108 -0.82 15.95 7.39
CA TYR A 108 -0.38 14.67 7.95
C TYR A 108 -1.28 13.53 7.49
N GLU A 109 -0.74 12.32 7.50
CA GLU A 109 -1.45 11.16 6.96
C GLU A 109 -2.15 10.39 8.08
N GLU A 110 -3.46 10.15 7.93
CA GLU A 110 -4.20 9.19 8.75
C GLU A 110 -3.88 7.78 8.30
N ILE A 111 -3.90 6.84 9.27
CA ILE A 111 -3.57 5.44 9.03
C ILE A 111 -4.84 4.59 9.07
N TYR A 112 -5.23 4.06 7.91
CA TYR A 112 -6.35 3.12 7.81
C TYR A 112 -5.86 1.69 8.02
N PHE A 113 -6.31 1.03 9.09
CA PHE A 113 -6.10 -0.39 9.35
C PHE A 113 -7.30 -1.20 8.87
N LEU A 114 -7.08 -1.99 7.83
CA LEU A 114 -8.07 -2.89 7.26
C LEU A 114 -8.06 -4.23 7.99
N ASN A 115 -9.18 -4.54 8.64
CA ASN A 115 -9.31 -5.72 9.50
C ASN A 115 -10.09 -6.85 8.82
N THR A 116 -9.77 -8.11 9.22
CA THR A 116 -10.48 -9.29 8.74
C THR A 116 -10.40 -10.43 9.76
N ASP A 117 -11.38 -10.51 10.62
CA ASP A 117 -11.50 -11.60 11.60
C ASP A 117 -12.28 -12.81 11.06
N THR A 118 -12.79 -12.70 9.83
CA THR A 118 -13.48 -13.78 9.10
C THR A 118 -13.00 -13.87 7.66
N TYR A 119 -13.22 -15.03 7.02
CA TYR A 119 -12.84 -15.21 5.62
C TYR A 119 -13.70 -14.39 4.65
N SER A 120 -14.99 -14.23 4.90
CA SER A 120 -15.93 -13.60 3.97
C SER A 120 -17.15 -13.08 4.71
N GLY A 121 -17.78 -12.03 4.18
CA GLY A 121 -19.01 -11.47 4.72
C GLY A 121 -18.80 -10.68 6.00
N THR A 122 -19.76 -10.73 6.91
CA THR A 122 -19.77 -9.88 8.11
C THR A 122 -18.69 -10.31 9.11
N LYS A 123 -17.89 -9.34 9.56
CA LYS A 123 -16.86 -9.48 10.60
C LYS A 123 -17.32 -8.88 11.92
N LYS A 124 -16.68 -9.29 13.01
CA LYS A 124 -17.00 -8.83 14.36
C LYS A 124 -16.46 -7.43 14.64
N TYR A 125 -15.21 -7.17 14.23
CA TYR A 125 -14.52 -5.92 14.52
C TYR A 125 -14.45 -5.05 13.26
N SER A 126 -14.80 -3.77 13.41
CA SER A 126 -14.65 -2.76 12.35
C SER A 126 -13.18 -2.52 12.01
N ASP A 127 -12.93 -1.85 10.90
CA ASP A 127 -11.63 -1.25 10.60
C ASP A 127 -11.34 -0.10 11.58
N ARG A 128 -10.12 0.39 11.55
CA ARG A 128 -9.70 1.59 12.29
C ARG A 128 -9.16 2.63 11.33
N LEU A 129 -9.38 3.88 11.66
CA LEU A 129 -8.79 5.03 10.99
C LEU A 129 -8.14 5.89 12.06
N ILE A 130 -6.82 5.81 12.14
CA ILE A 130 -6.05 6.40 13.21
C ILE A 130 -5.48 7.74 12.76
N ASP A 131 -5.79 8.77 13.51
CA ASP A 131 -5.17 10.09 13.46
C ASP A 131 -4.27 10.30 14.67
N PHE A 132 -3.22 11.09 14.51
CA PHE A 132 -2.34 11.54 15.59
C PHE A 132 -2.44 13.05 15.76
N ASP A 133 -3.08 13.51 16.82
CA ASP A 133 -3.30 14.95 17.09
C ASP A 133 -2.04 15.71 17.59
N GLY A 134 -0.86 15.06 17.53
CA GLY A 134 0.41 15.59 18.03
C GLY A 134 0.70 15.21 19.50
N ASN A 135 -0.26 14.57 20.17
CA ASN A 135 -0.11 14.15 21.56
C ASN A 135 -0.57 12.70 21.79
N LYS A 136 -1.65 12.28 21.13
CA LYS A 136 -2.22 10.94 21.26
C LYS A 136 -2.81 10.46 19.94
N PHE A 137 -2.93 9.15 19.80
CA PHE A 137 -3.65 8.52 18.71
C PHE A 137 -5.16 8.51 18.96
N LEU A 138 -5.94 8.87 17.95
CA LEU A 138 -7.40 8.83 17.95
C LEU A 138 -7.88 7.87 16.87
N ASP A 139 -8.83 7.01 17.19
CA ASP A 139 -9.55 6.26 16.17
C ASP A 139 -10.76 7.07 15.73
N LEU A 140 -10.73 7.61 14.53
CA LEU A 140 -11.81 8.44 14.00
C LEU A 140 -13.12 7.66 13.85
N PHE A 141 -13.08 6.32 13.72
CA PHE A 141 -14.28 5.48 13.72
C PHE A 141 -14.89 5.26 15.10
N GLU A 142 -14.19 5.53 16.19
CA GLU A 142 -14.76 5.50 17.54
C GLU A 142 -15.53 6.80 17.89
N VAL A 143 -15.34 7.85 17.08
CA VAL A 143 -16.13 9.10 17.22
C VAL A 143 -17.58 8.82 16.84
N GLU A 144 -18.54 9.18 17.72
CA GLU A 144 -19.95 8.80 17.60
C GLU A 144 -20.57 9.12 16.23
N LYS A 145 -20.27 10.31 15.68
CA LYS A 145 -20.79 10.75 14.38
C LYS A 145 -20.32 9.90 13.19
N ASN A 146 -19.24 9.13 13.34
CA ASN A 146 -18.63 8.29 12.30
C ASN A 146 -19.08 6.82 12.40
N LYS A 147 -19.67 6.38 13.51
CA LYS A 147 -20.03 4.98 13.76
C LYS A 147 -21.07 4.42 12.78
N LYS A 148 -21.84 5.25 12.11
CA LYS A 148 -22.83 4.82 11.10
C LYS A 148 -22.20 4.22 9.83
N ASP A 149 -20.96 4.59 9.52
CA ASP A 149 -20.25 4.21 8.29
C ASP A 149 -19.16 3.17 8.50
N LEU A 150 -19.16 2.45 9.63
CA LEU A 150 -18.17 1.41 9.94
C LEU A 150 -18.13 0.31 8.87
N ASN A 151 -16.93 -0.11 8.48
CA ASN A 151 -16.77 -1.30 7.65
C ASN A 151 -16.84 -2.58 8.51
N LEU A 152 -17.96 -3.26 8.46
CA LEU A 152 -18.18 -4.55 9.10
C LEU A 152 -18.14 -5.72 8.10
N THR A 153 -17.44 -5.55 6.96
CA THR A 153 -17.23 -6.61 5.98
C THR A 153 -15.77 -7.04 5.99
N ALA A 154 -15.51 -8.32 5.77
CA ALA A 154 -14.16 -8.89 5.70
C ALA A 154 -13.31 -8.14 4.66
N GLY A 155 -12.30 -7.41 5.11
CA GLY A 155 -11.40 -6.65 4.26
C GLY A 155 -10.35 -7.51 3.56
N ARG A 156 -9.81 -7.02 2.42
CA ARG A 156 -8.74 -7.68 1.68
C ARG A 156 -7.63 -6.76 1.23
N SER A 157 -7.96 -5.58 0.73
CA SER A 157 -6.98 -4.60 0.27
C SER A 157 -7.53 -3.19 0.43
N VAL A 158 -6.66 -2.23 0.60
CA VAL A 158 -6.97 -0.82 0.80
C VAL A 158 -6.01 0.05 0.00
N ALA A 159 -6.51 1.14 -0.57
CA ALA A 159 -5.70 2.11 -1.28
C ALA A 159 -6.20 3.53 -1.06
N CYS A 160 -5.28 4.47 -0.98
CA CYS A 160 -5.55 5.90 -0.96
C CYS A 160 -5.77 6.43 -2.37
N VAL A 161 -6.74 7.31 -2.56
CA VAL A 161 -7.13 7.84 -3.88
C VAL A 161 -7.47 9.32 -3.78
N ASP A 162 -6.62 10.17 -4.32
CA ASP A 162 -6.97 11.57 -4.58
C ASP A 162 -7.80 11.65 -5.87
N ARG A 163 -9.10 11.45 -5.76
CA ARG A 163 -9.99 11.45 -6.93
C ARG A 163 -10.19 12.83 -7.55
N LYS A 164 -9.96 13.90 -6.81
CA LYS A 164 -10.14 15.27 -7.31
C LYS A 164 -8.83 15.85 -7.85
N GLY A 165 -7.68 15.34 -7.42
CA GLY A 165 -6.35 15.88 -7.74
C GLY A 165 -6.11 17.20 -7.01
N ASP A 166 -6.59 17.31 -5.78
CA ASP A 166 -6.49 18.52 -4.96
C ASP A 166 -5.71 18.30 -3.66
N GLY A 167 -5.09 17.11 -3.52
CA GLY A 167 -4.33 16.70 -2.34
C GLY A 167 -5.19 16.15 -1.20
N THR A 168 -6.51 16.07 -1.38
CA THR A 168 -7.41 15.44 -0.38
C THR A 168 -7.69 14.02 -0.78
N TYR A 169 -7.27 13.08 0.04
CA TYR A 169 -7.41 11.66 -0.26
C TYR A 169 -8.72 11.08 0.29
N GLY A 170 -9.24 10.07 -0.41
CA GLY A 170 -10.21 9.14 0.11
C GLY A 170 -9.58 7.76 0.22
N VAL A 171 -10.24 6.86 0.93
CA VAL A 171 -9.78 5.48 1.16
C VAL A 171 -10.71 4.50 0.49
N TYR A 172 -10.22 3.83 -0.57
CA TYR A 172 -10.93 2.72 -1.22
C TYR A 172 -10.64 1.42 -0.49
N VAL A 173 -11.69 0.69 -0.13
CA VAL A 173 -11.62 -0.58 0.61
C VAL A 173 -12.22 -1.71 -0.21
N ALA A 174 -11.39 -2.67 -0.61
CA ALA A 174 -11.82 -3.90 -1.25
C ALA A 174 -12.24 -4.93 -0.19
N ASN A 175 -13.51 -5.27 -0.18
CA ASN A 175 -14.11 -6.26 0.72
C ASN A 175 -14.37 -7.59 0.02
N TYR A 176 -14.50 -8.67 0.79
CA TYR A 176 -14.83 -10.01 0.30
C TYR A 176 -16.20 -10.46 0.83
N GLY A 177 -17.15 -10.65 -0.09
CA GLY A 177 -18.52 -11.09 0.25
C GLY A 177 -19.40 -10.00 0.85
N GLY A 178 -19.10 -8.75 0.56
CA GLY A 178 -19.88 -7.57 0.88
C GLY A 178 -19.45 -6.36 0.06
N PRO A 179 -20.12 -5.21 0.20
CA PRO A 179 -19.85 -4.06 -0.63
C PRO A 179 -18.46 -3.47 -0.35
N THR A 180 -17.78 -3.06 -1.41
CA THR A 180 -16.60 -2.19 -1.34
C THR A 180 -16.99 -0.85 -0.74
N ARG A 181 -16.03 -0.16 -0.11
CA ARG A 181 -16.24 1.15 0.52
C ARG A 181 -15.33 2.20 -0.11
N PHE A 182 -15.72 3.44 0.02
CA PHE A 182 -14.90 4.60 -0.30
C PHE A 182 -15.14 5.70 0.72
N TYR A 183 -14.19 5.89 1.62
CA TYR A 183 -14.31 6.87 2.69
C TYR A 183 -13.69 8.19 2.30
N GLU A 184 -14.38 9.27 2.61
CA GLU A 184 -13.88 10.64 2.55
C GLU A 184 -14.19 11.37 3.85
N TYR A 185 -13.35 12.32 4.20
CA TYR A 185 -13.61 13.28 5.26
C TYR A 185 -14.39 14.48 4.69
N SER A 186 -15.50 14.82 5.29
CA SER A 186 -16.34 15.93 4.87
C SER A 186 -17.07 16.51 6.05
N ASP A 187 -16.94 17.81 6.28
CA ASP A 187 -17.61 18.52 7.38
C ASP A 187 -17.38 17.85 8.76
N ASP A 188 -16.11 17.54 9.03
CA ASP A 188 -15.65 16.85 10.23
C ASP A 188 -16.26 15.44 10.45
N VAL A 189 -16.71 14.78 9.38
CA VAL A 189 -17.32 13.44 9.43
C VAL A 189 -16.68 12.54 8.38
N ILE A 190 -16.40 11.30 8.75
CA ILE A 190 -16.06 10.25 7.80
C ILE A 190 -17.34 9.75 7.13
N VAL A 191 -17.38 9.80 5.81
CA VAL A 191 -18.58 9.43 5.03
C VAL A 191 -18.20 8.37 3.99
N ASP A 192 -18.98 7.28 3.94
CA ASP A 192 -18.89 6.32 2.84
C ASP A 192 -19.55 6.88 1.57
N LYS A 193 -18.76 7.23 0.59
CA LYS A 193 -19.18 7.73 -0.72
C LYS A 193 -19.31 6.65 -1.79
N SER A 194 -19.06 5.39 -1.48
CA SER A 194 -18.96 4.31 -2.47
C SER A 194 -20.18 4.20 -3.40
N VAL A 195 -21.38 4.36 -2.87
CA VAL A 195 -22.63 4.34 -3.67
C VAL A 195 -22.68 5.52 -4.64
N GLN A 196 -22.40 6.72 -4.15
CA GLN A 196 -22.46 7.97 -4.94
C GLN A 196 -21.39 8.01 -6.05
N LEU A 197 -20.29 7.30 -5.83
CA LEU A 197 -19.16 7.20 -6.76
C LEU A 197 -19.24 5.99 -7.69
N ASN A 198 -20.32 5.19 -7.62
CA ASN A 198 -20.48 3.94 -8.39
C ASN A 198 -19.43 2.88 -8.09
N LEU A 199 -18.87 2.88 -6.88
CA LEU A 199 -17.85 1.95 -6.41
C LEU A 199 -18.42 0.83 -5.53
N ALA A 200 -19.62 0.97 -4.97
CA ALA A 200 -20.24 -0.02 -4.07
C ALA A 200 -20.61 -1.30 -4.82
N LYS A 201 -19.68 -2.27 -4.88
CA LYS A 201 -19.87 -3.57 -5.52
C LYS A 201 -19.67 -4.70 -4.51
N VAL A 202 -20.55 -5.68 -4.54
CA VAL A 202 -20.38 -6.90 -3.75
C VAL A 202 -19.52 -7.87 -4.57
N THR A 203 -18.31 -8.12 -4.13
CA THR A 203 -17.31 -8.85 -4.91
C THR A 203 -16.49 -9.81 -4.07
N GLY A 204 -15.64 -10.59 -4.73
CA GLY A 204 -14.53 -11.31 -4.14
C GLY A 204 -13.25 -10.48 -4.15
N GLY A 205 -13.30 -9.22 -3.72
CA GLY A 205 -12.17 -8.30 -3.78
C GLY A 205 -10.92 -8.88 -3.13
N ARG A 206 -9.76 -8.72 -3.79
CA ARG A 206 -8.47 -9.27 -3.31
C ARG A 206 -7.36 -8.26 -3.26
N ALA A 207 -7.14 -7.57 -4.35
CA ALA A 207 -6.06 -6.60 -4.44
C ALA A 207 -6.55 -5.33 -5.10
N VAL A 208 -5.99 -4.21 -4.70
CA VAL A 208 -6.28 -2.92 -5.30
C VAL A 208 -4.98 -2.15 -5.51
N VAL A 209 -4.93 -1.40 -6.59
CA VAL A 209 -3.91 -0.39 -6.83
C VAL A 209 -4.58 0.85 -7.40
N ALA A 210 -4.12 2.01 -6.97
CA ALA A 210 -4.59 3.30 -7.44
C ALA A 210 -3.43 4.13 -7.98
N GLY A 211 -3.68 4.90 -9.01
CA GLY A 211 -2.68 5.75 -9.65
C GLY A 211 -3.17 6.31 -10.98
N HIS A 212 -2.33 7.03 -11.68
CA HIS A 212 -2.62 7.52 -13.03
C HIS A 212 -2.47 6.38 -14.06
N ILE A 213 -3.52 5.56 -14.22
CA ILE A 213 -3.48 4.35 -15.07
C ILE A 213 -3.87 4.69 -16.51
N ILE A 214 -5.03 5.31 -16.70
CA ILE A 214 -5.61 5.61 -18.03
C ILE A 214 -6.20 7.02 -18.12
N SER A 215 -6.20 7.78 -17.03
CA SER A 215 -6.63 9.17 -16.99
C SER A 215 -5.56 10.06 -16.37
N ASN A 216 -5.79 11.38 -16.42
CA ASN A 216 -4.91 12.37 -15.76
C ASN A 216 -5.26 12.58 -14.27
N LYS A 217 -6.02 11.67 -13.68
CA LYS A 217 -6.38 11.62 -12.27
C LYS A 217 -6.09 10.20 -11.75
N MET A 218 -6.18 9.99 -10.47
CA MET A 218 -6.03 8.65 -9.92
C MET A 218 -7.22 7.77 -10.29
N ASP A 219 -6.94 6.73 -11.07
CA ASP A 219 -7.83 5.62 -11.39
C ASP A 219 -7.65 4.50 -10.36
N ILE A 220 -8.56 3.51 -10.36
CA ILE A 220 -8.48 2.37 -9.46
C ILE A 220 -8.53 1.08 -10.29
N PHE A 221 -7.56 0.18 -10.12
CA PHE A 221 -7.68 -1.19 -10.59
C PHE A 221 -7.92 -2.11 -9.39
N ALA A 222 -9.03 -2.84 -9.41
CA ALA A 222 -9.44 -3.75 -8.34
C ALA A 222 -9.56 -5.17 -8.88
N ALA A 223 -8.67 -6.06 -8.41
CA ALA A 223 -8.67 -7.47 -8.77
C ALA A 223 -9.59 -8.28 -7.86
N ASN A 224 -10.31 -9.22 -8.44
CA ASN A 224 -11.24 -10.09 -7.74
C ASN A 224 -10.82 -11.56 -7.80
N GLU A 225 -11.11 -12.32 -6.75
CA GLU A 225 -10.86 -13.75 -6.70
C GLU A 225 -11.94 -14.52 -7.46
N ARG A 226 -13.16 -14.03 -7.44
CA ARG A 226 -14.30 -14.65 -8.13
C ARG A 226 -15.08 -13.55 -8.85
N GLY A 227 -15.08 -13.61 -10.17
CA GLY A 227 -15.71 -12.62 -11.01
C GLY A 227 -14.72 -11.65 -11.65
N ALA A 228 -15.25 -10.74 -12.44
CA ALA A 228 -14.48 -9.78 -13.21
C ALA A 228 -13.67 -8.83 -12.33
N ASN A 229 -12.46 -8.48 -12.77
CA ASN A 229 -11.73 -7.34 -12.25
C ASN A 229 -12.40 -6.04 -12.69
N PHE A 230 -12.16 -4.97 -11.96
CA PHE A 230 -12.62 -3.63 -12.30
C PHE A 230 -11.44 -2.72 -12.65
N LEU A 231 -11.64 -1.89 -13.66
CA LEU A 231 -10.80 -0.74 -13.97
C LEU A 231 -11.66 0.51 -13.91
N TYR A 232 -11.65 1.17 -12.79
CA TYR A 232 -12.42 2.38 -12.57
C TYR A 232 -11.66 3.59 -13.08
N LYS A 233 -12.03 4.06 -14.27
CA LYS A 233 -11.52 5.32 -14.84
C LYS A 233 -12.10 6.49 -14.06
N ASN A 234 -11.25 7.37 -13.61
CA ASN A 234 -11.65 8.61 -12.96
C ASN A 234 -12.09 9.65 -14.01
N ASN A 235 -13.36 10.00 -13.96
CA ASN A 235 -13.95 11.04 -14.79
C ASN A 235 -14.39 12.22 -13.89
N ASN A 236 -13.47 13.14 -13.67
CA ASN A 236 -13.68 14.33 -12.82
C ASN A 236 -14.22 14.00 -11.42
N GLY A 237 -13.60 13.04 -10.76
CA GLY A 237 -13.91 12.62 -9.41
C GLY A 237 -15.07 11.62 -9.28
N LYS A 238 -15.66 11.18 -10.41
CA LYS A 238 -16.59 10.05 -10.49
C LYS A 238 -15.94 8.89 -11.21
N PHE A 239 -16.34 7.67 -10.90
CA PHE A 239 -15.71 6.49 -11.46
C PHE A 239 -16.63 5.77 -12.46
N LEU A 240 -16.03 5.35 -13.57
CA LEU A 240 -16.65 4.52 -14.59
C LEU A 240 -15.82 3.24 -14.74
N ASP A 241 -16.47 2.09 -14.60
CA ASP A 241 -15.79 0.82 -14.89
C ASP A 241 -15.64 0.64 -16.40
N VAL A 242 -14.39 0.53 -16.84
CA VAL A 242 -13.99 0.36 -18.24
C VAL A 242 -13.15 -0.91 -18.44
N ALA A 243 -13.18 -1.84 -17.49
CA ALA A 243 -12.37 -3.05 -17.53
C ALA A 243 -12.62 -3.87 -18.82
N TYR A 244 -13.88 -3.96 -19.27
CA TYR A 244 -14.26 -4.64 -20.52
C TYR A 244 -13.60 -3.98 -21.74
N GLU A 245 -13.66 -2.67 -21.84
CA GLU A 245 -13.10 -1.90 -22.96
C GLU A 245 -11.58 -2.08 -23.07
N TYR A 246 -10.91 -2.16 -21.94
CA TYR A 246 -9.45 -2.35 -21.82
C TYR A 246 -9.04 -3.82 -21.76
N ARG A 247 -9.99 -4.78 -21.81
CA ARG A 247 -9.76 -6.24 -21.79
C ARG A 247 -8.98 -6.71 -20.55
N VAL A 248 -9.23 -6.11 -19.40
CA VAL A 248 -8.56 -6.45 -18.13
C VAL A 248 -9.51 -7.10 -17.11
N GLU A 249 -10.73 -7.46 -17.50
CA GLU A 249 -11.72 -8.09 -16.62
C GLU A 249 -11.25 -9.43 -16.05
N ASP A 250 -10.58 -10.24 -16.86
CA ASP A 250 -10.06 -11.57 -16.51
C ASP A 250 -11.06 -12.41 -15.69
N VAL A 251 -12.23 -12.63 -16.25
CA VAL A 251 -13.40 -13.23 -15.57
C VAL A 251 -13.15 -14.65 -15.04
N LEU A 252 -12.24 -15.39 -15.70
CA LEU A 252 -11.99 -16.81 -15.42
C LEU A 252 -10.85 -17.05 -14.41
N GLN A 253 -10.05 -16.06 -14.11
CA GLN A 253 -8.89 -16.17 -13.22
C GLN A 253 -9.20 -15.63 -11.83
N ASN A 254 -8.36 -16.00 -10.86
CA ASN A 254 -8.44 -15.46 -9.52
C ASN A 254 -7.35 -14.41 -9.33
N GLY A 255 -7.72 -13.13 -9.36
CA GLY A 255 -6.79 -12.03 -9.06
C GLY A 255 -6.35 -12.06 -7.59
N ARG A 256 -5.04 -12.01 -7.34
CA ARG A 256 -4.47 -12.07 -5.98
C ARG A 256 -3.60 -10.88 -5.63
N GLY A 257 -2.83 -10.39 -6.56
CA GLY A 257 -1.93 -9.25 -6.41
C GLY A 257 -2.03 -8.33 -7.61
N THR A 258 -1.80 -7.04 -7.38
CA THR A 258 -1.77 -6.01 -8.42
C THR A 258 -0.54 -5.15 -8.25
N ALA A 259 0.03 -4.71 -9.37
CA ALA A 259 1.11 -3.74 -9.39
C ALA A 259 0.99 -2.88 -10.66
N LEU A 260 1.48 -1.66 -10.58
CA LEU A 260 1.69 -0.79 -11.72
C LEU A 260 3.18 -0.76 -12.05
N SER A 261 3.49 -0.82 -13.36
CA SER A 261 4.86 -0.68 -13.84
C SER A 261 4.85 -0.06 -15.22
N ASP A 262 5.76 0.87 -15.46
CA ASP A 262 6.02 1.39 -16.80
C ASP A 262 6.95 0.45 -17.57
N ILE A 263 6.35 -0.51 -18.29
CA ILE A 263 7.09 -1.52 -19.04
C ILE A 263 7.80 -0.92 -20.27
N TYR A 264 7.29 0.17 -20.81
CA TYR A 264 7.81 0.81 -22.02
C TYR A 264 8.69 2.02 -21.73
N TYR A 265 8.98 2.30 -20.45
CA TYR A 265 9.73 3.49 -20.03
C TYR A 265 9.09 4.80 -20.52
N SER A 266 7.75 4.84 -20.56
CA SER A 266 6.97 5.99 -21.02
C SER A 266 6.62 6.98 -19.91
N CYS A 267 7.28 6.88 -18.75
CA CYS A 267 7.06 7.72 -17.57
C CYS A 267 5.65 7.67 -16.98
N LEU A 268 5.05 6.47 -16.94
CA LEU A 268 3.74 6.27 -16.30
C LEU A 268 3.77 6.40 -14.76
N LEU A 269 4.94 6.34 -14.15
CA LEU A 269 5.12 6.64 -12.73
C LEU A 269 5.38 8.13 -12.55
N TYR A 270 4.35 8.93 -12.72
CA TYR A 270 4.36 10.29 -12.24
C TYR A 270 4.25 10.26 -10.72
N THR A 271 5.38 10.35 -10.04
CA THR A 271 5.39 10.89 -8.70
C THR A 271 5.11 12.38 -8.82
N SER A 272 4.28 12.91 -7.98
CA SER A 272 3.77 14.29 -8.00
C SER A 272 4.82 15.41 -7.79
N ASP A 273 6.09 15.11 -8.02
CA ASP A 273 7.14 16.11 -7.93
C ASP A 273 7.49 16.65 -9.33
N ALA A 274 6.73 17.68 -9.72
CA ALA A 274 6.95 18.45 -10.96
C ALA A 274 8.32 19.15 -11.04
N ALA A 275 9.17 19.03 -10.03
CA ALA A 275 10.50 19.62 -10.02
C ALA A 275 11.54 18.77 -10.76
N ASP A 276 11.27 17.51 -11.05
CA ASP A 276 12.25 16.59 -11.66
C ASP A 276 11.94 16.15 -13.10
N GLU A 277 11.06 16.89 -13.79
CA GLU A 277 10.66 16.62 -15.19
C GLU A 277 11.81 16.65 -16.23
N ARG A 278 13.05 16.80 -15.82
CA ARG A 278 14.19 16.92 -16.76
C ARG A 278 14.80 15.59 -17.18
N HIS A 279 14.29 14.44 -16.70
CA HIS A 279 14.91 13.13 -16.93
C HIS A 279 13.97 12.02 -17.42
N CYS A 280 12.77 12.37 -17.84
CA CYS A 280 11.91 11.44 -18.61
C CYS A 280 12.14 11.59 -20.10
#